data_532fc9f0f8ab512d56baa50e4cde0f75
#
_entry.id   532fc9f0f8ab512d56baa50e4cde0f75
#
_cell.length_a   1.000
_cell.length_b   1.000
_cell.length_c   1.000
_cell.angle_alpha   90.00
_cell.angle_beta   90.00
_cell.angle_gamma   90.00
#
_symmetry.space_group_name_H-M   'P 1'
#
loop_
_entity.id
_entity.type
_entity.pdbx_description
1 polymer ?
#
loop_
_entity_poly.entity_id
_entity_poly.type
_entity_poly.pdbx_seq_one_letter_code
_entity_poly.pdbx_strand_id
1 'polypeptide(L)'
;ASNHVKQFQKTLDLMKEAEQLGKDIDYKLGYSNFTFELWIILHRTDCNGIKTHRKQYLPEINKAYDEKFEDLEEYKKENNFKRILQKLSISDVIDAVKRSETIMKRNEENGYKLQHYKGYNFYKENPSLSIWEIIGKILFECGIVRSL
;
A
#
# COMPACT_ATOMS: atom_id res chain seq x y z
N ALA A 1 -15.83 5.38 16.16
CA ALA A 1 -14.57 5.17 15.44
C ALA A 1 -14.11 3.75 15.69
N SER A 2 -13.97 3.00 14.61
CA SER A 2 -13.57 1.61 14.68
C SER A 2 -12.25 1.45 15.44
N ASN A 3 -12.06 0.31 16.04
CA ASN A 3 -10.84 -0.07 16.76
C ASN A 3 -9.58 0.12 15.87
N HIS A 4 -9.74 -0.02 14.54
CA HIS A 4 -8.68 0.15 13.54
C HIS A 4 -8.14 1.58 13.45
N VAL A 5 -8.97 2.62 13.53
CA VAL A 5 -8.51 4.02 13.50
C VAL A 5 -7.65 4.32 14.74
N LYS A 6 -8.07 3.85 15.91
CA LYS A 6 -7.29 4.01 17.14
C LYS A 6 -5.94 3.25 17.08
N GLN A 7 -5.94 2.05 16.53
CA GLN A 7 -4.72 1.26 16.35
C GLN A 7 -3.76 1.94 15.36
N PHE A 8 -4.26 2.47 14.26
CA PHE A 8 -3.46 3.22 13.29
C PHE A 8 -2.84 4.47 13.93
N GLN A 9 -3.63 5.28 14.64
CA GLN A 9 -3.12 6.45 15.36
C GLN A 9 -2.05 6.09 16.39
N LYS A 10 -2.28 5.03 17.18
CA LYS A 10 -1.28 4.53 18.13
C LYS A 10 0.03 4.14 17.44
N THR A 11 -0.03 3.55 16.26
CA THR A 11 1.19 3.23 15.48
C THR A 11 1.95 4.51 15.10
N LEU A 12 1.26 5.55 14.64
CA LEU A 12 1.87 6.84 14.31
C LEU A 12 2.47 7.53 15.55
N ASP A 13 1.81 7.44 16.71
CA ASP A 13 2.34 7.95 17.98
C ASP A 13 3.66 7.24 18.33
N LEU A 14 3.70 5.91 18.26
CA LEU A 14 4.90 5.12 18.54
C LEU A 14 6.06 5.41 17.56
N MET A 15 5.75 5.61 16.28
CA MET A 15 6.75 6.04 15.29
C MET A 15 7.36 7.39 15.67
N LYS A 16 6.52 8.33 16.10
CA LYS A 16 6.98 9.67 16.51
C LYS A 16 7.80 9.64 17.79
N GLU A 17 7.38 8.83 18.77
CA GLU A 17 8.15 8.61 20.00
C GLU A 17 9.52 7.97 19.71
N ALA A 18 9.58 7.03 18.76
CA ALA A 18 10.82 6.36 18.37
C ALA A 18 11.84 7.32 17.76
N GLU A 19 11.44 8.39 17.08
CA GLU A 19 12.33 9.44 16.58
C GLU A 19 13.10 10.17 17.72
N GLN A 20 12.56 10.15 18.94
CA GLN A 20 13.11 10.85 20.10
C GLN A 20 14.12 10.01 20.92
N LEU A 21 14.36 8.75 20.54
CA LEU A 21 15.22 7.83 21.29
C LEU A 21 16.73 8.02 21.05
N GLY A 22 17.16 9.19 20.55
CA GLY A 22 18.57 9.56 20.42
C GLY A 22 19.32 8.87 19.28
N LYS A 23 18.62 8.22 18.36
CA LYS A 23 19.17 7.71 17.09
C LYS A 23 18.72 8.62 15.96
N ASP A 24 19.61 8.91 15.02
CA ASP A 24 19.30 9.66 13.80
C ASP A 24 18.55 8.75 12.82
N ILE A 25 17.27 8.52 13.11
CA ILE A 25 16.38 7.68 12.30
C ILE A 25 15.18 8.52 11.88
N ASP A 26 14.96 8.63 10.57
CA ASP A 26 13.82 9.27 9.97
C ASP A 26 12.74 8.22 9.60
N TYR A 27 11.67 8.17 10.37
CA TYR A 27 10.56 7.24 10.13
C TYR A 27 9.62 7.79 9.07
N LYS A 28 9.37 7.00 8.03
CA LYS A 28 8.41 7.30 6.97
C LYS A 28 7.18 6.41 7.06
N LEU A 29 6.01 6.97 6.76
CA LEU A 29 4.76 6.20 6.73
C LEU A 29 4.57 5.56 5.35
N GLY A 30 4.67 4.23 5.29
CA GLY A 30 4.22 3.44 4.15
C GLY A 30 2.89 2.76 4.49
N TYR A 31 1.77 3.30 4.02
CA TYR A 31 0.46 2.72 4.25
C TYR A 31 -0.21 2.26 2.96
N SER A 32 -1.19 1.37 3.09
CA SER A 32 -2.09 0.92 2.03
C SER A 32 -3.51 0.80 2.59
N ASN A 33 -4.42 1.61 2.10
CA ASN A 33 -5.82 1.67 2.50
C ASN A 33 -6.72 1.19 1.32
N PHE A 34 -7.52 0.21 1.46
CA PHE A 34 -8.06 -0.38 2.69
C PHE A 34 -7.15 -1.42 3.37
N THR A 35 -6.39 -2.22 2.63
CA THR A 35 -5.48 -3.27 3.14
C THR A 35 -4.27 -3.43 2.22
N PHE A 36 -3.26 -4.21 2.64
CA PHE A 36 -2.05 -4.47 1.88
C PHE A 36 -2.31 -5.19 0.55
N GLU A 37 -3.41 -5.91 0.44
CA GLU A 37 -3.83 -6.57 -0.79
C GLU A 37 -3.99 -5.59 -1.97
N LEU A 38 -4.34 -4.32 -1.70
CA LEU A 38 -4.34 -3.27 -2.72
C LEU A 38 -2.97 -3.16 -3.40
N TRP A 39 -1.90 -3.05 -2.63
CA TRP A 39 -0.53 -2.97 -3.15
C TRP A 39 -0.17 -4.19 -4.00
N ILE A 40 -0.52 -5.39 -3.55
CA ILE A 40 -0.27 -6.64 -4.29
C ILE A 40 -1.00 -6.64 -5.64
N ILE A 41 -2.26 -6.22 -5.69
CA ILE A 41 -3.06 -6.16 -6.94
C ILE A 41 -2.45 -5.17 -7.93
N LEU A 42 -1.97 -4.02 -7.45
CA LEU A 42 -1.42 -2.96 -8.31
C LEU A 42 -0.16 -3.38 -9.09
N HIS A 43 0.51 -4.46 -8.69
CA HIS A 43 1.60 -5.03 -9.50
C HIS A 43 1.12 -5.59 -10.84
N ARG A 44 -0.13 -6.01 -10.94
CA ARG A 44 -0.68 -6.68 -12.12
C ARG A 44 -1.77 -5.88 -12.83
N THR A 45 -2.60 -5.17 -12.10
CA THR A 45 -3.78 -4.50 -12.66
C THR A 45 -4.17 -3.28 -11.83
N ASP A 46 -5.03 -2.45 -12.40
CA ASP A 46 -5.65 -1.34 -11.66
C ASP A 46 -6.62 -1.85 -10.60
N CYS A 47 -6.70 -1.13 -9.49
CA CYS A 47 -7.64 -1.40 -8.40
C CYS A 47 -8.22 -0.07 -7.90
N ASN A 48 -9.17 0.48 -8.65
CA ASN A 48 -9.68 1.85 -8.47
C ASN A 48 -11.00 1.92 -7.69
N GLY A 49 -11.62 0.79 -7.39
CA GLY A 49 -12.92 0.75 -6.72
C GLY A 49 -12.81 0.94 -5.21
N ILE A 50 -13.76 1.70 -4.66
CA ILE A 50 -13.92 1.80 -3.20
C ILE A 50 -14.29 0.43 -2.63
N LYS A 51 -13.61 0.01 -1.57
CA LYS A 51 -13.90 -1.23 -0.85
C LYS A 51 -14.47 -0.92 0.53
N THR A 52 -15.44 -1.70 0.94
CA THR A 52 -16.03 -1.62 2.29
C THR A 52 -15.62 -2.78 3.19
N HIS A 53 -15.06 -3.82 2.59
CA HIS A 53 -14.58 -5.00 3.31
C HIS A 53 -13.41 -5.65 2.58
N ARG A 54 -12.38 -6.10 3.35
CA ARG A 54 -11.16 -6.71 2.80
C ARG A 54 -11.40 -7.94 1.92
N LYS A 55 -12.45 -8.71 2.17
CA LYS A 55 -12.80 -9.87 1.32
C LYS A 55 -13.06 -9.52 -0.14
N GLN A 56 -13.40 -8.26 -0.43
CA GLN A 56 -13.63 -7.78 -1.80
C GLN A 56 -12.35 -7.72 -2.66
N TYR A 57 -11.17 -7.85 -2.06
CA TYR A 57 -9.91 -7.97 -2.80
C TYR A 57 -9.64 -9.38 -3.33
N LEU A 58 -10.24 -10.41 -2.74
CA LEU A 58 -9.96 -11.80 -3.13
C LEU A 58 -10.26 -12.10 -4.61
N PRO A 59 -11.42 -11.72 -5.17
CA PRO A 59 -11.68 -11.93 -6.59
C PRO A 59 -10.66 -11.21 -7.49
N GLU A 60 -10.20 -10.03 -7.08
CA GLU A 60 -9.21 -9.26 -7.83
C GLU A 60 -7.82 -9.89 -7.76
N ILE A 61 -7.42 -10.43 -6.60
CA ILE A 61 -6.19 -11.22 -6.44
C ILE A 61 -6.24 -12.45 -7.34
N ASN A 62 -7.32 -13.23 -7.26
CA ASN A 62 -7.49 -14.43 -8.06
C ASN A 62 -7.38 -14.12 -9.56
N LYS A 63 -8.03 -13.06 -10.01
CA LYS A 63 -7.98 -12.60 -11.40
C LYS A 63 -6.58 -12.13 -11.81
N ALA A 64 -5.94 -11.32 -10.96
CA ALA A 64 -4.63 -10.70 -11.27
C ALA A 64 -3.51 -11.73 -11.37
N TYR A 65 -3.60 -12.81 -10.62
CA TYR A 65 -2.54 -13.82 -10.50
C TYR A 65 -2.90 -15.19 -11.08
N ASP A 66 -4.09 -15.31 -11.69
CA ASP A 66 -4.62 -16.57 -12.21
C ASP A 66 -4.64 -17.66 -11.11
N GLU A 67 -5.27 -17.32 -9.98
CA GLU A 67 -5.41 -18.17 -8.81
C GLU A 67 -6.90 -18.45 -8.52
N LYS A 68 -7.17 -19.40 -7.63
CA LYS A 68 -8.53 -19.80 -7.25
C LYS A 68 -8.65 -20.00 -5.74
N PHE A 69 -8.10 -19.06 -4.96
CA PHE A 69 -8.24 -19.12 -3.51
C PHE A 69 -9.69 -18.98 -3.10
N GLU A 70 -10.12 -19.78 -2.14
CA GLU A 70 -11.48 -19.78 -1.60
C GLU A 70 -11.69 -18.61 -0.64
N ASP A 71 -10.64 -18.23 0.10
CA ASP A 71 -10.66 -17.11 1.04
C ASP A 71 -9.29 -16.44 1.20
N LEU A 72 -9.25 -15.34 1.96
CA LEU A 72 -8.02 -14.61 2.23
C LEU A 72 -7.07 -15.36 3.18
N GLU A 73 -7.55 -16.29 3.96
CA GLU A 73 -6.70 -17.10 4.85
C GLU A 73 -5.92 -18.13 4.02
N GLU A 74 -6.55 -18.70 3.01
CA GLU A 74 -5.87 -19.56 2.04
C GLU A 74 -4.80 -18.77 1.26
N TYR A 75 -5.16 -17.59 0.73
CA TYR A 75 -4.22 -16.70 0.05
C TYR A 75 -3.00 -16.37 0.91
N LYS A 76 -3.18 -16.16 2.22
CA LYS A 76 -2.12 -15.77 3.17
C LYS A 76 -1.23 -16.93 3.63
N LYS A 77 -1.58 -18.18 3.35
CA LYS A 77 -0.67 -19.28 3.62
C LYS A 77 0.68 -19.02 2.97
N GLU A 78 1.75 -19.22 3.70
CA GLU A 78 3.12 -18.85 3.29
C GLU A 78 3.47 -19.32 1.88
N ASN A 79 3.18 -20.59 1.56
CA ASN A 79 3.48 -21.15 0.24
C ASN A 79 2.66 -20.49 -0.88
N ASN A 80 1.39 -20.14 -0.61
CA ASN A 80 0.52 -19.49 -1.57
C ASN A 80 0.98 -18.04 -1.82
N PHE A 81 1.28 -17.31 -0.77
CA PHE A 81 1.78 -15.95 -0.88
C PHE A 81 3.16 -15.90 -1.55
N LYS A 82 4.09 -16.79 -1.19
CA LYS A 82 5.39 -16.93 -1.90
C LYS A 82 5.20 -17.19 -3.39
N ARG A 83 4.25 -18.05 -3.78
CA ARG A 83 3.95 -18.33 -5.19
C ARG A 83 3.51 -17.07 -5.94
N ILE A 84 2.69 -16.22 -5.32
CA ILE A 84 2.30 -14.91 -5.89
C ILE A 84 3.53 -14.02 -6.06
N LEU A 85 4.35 -13.87 -5.02
CA LEU A 85 5.55 -13.03 -5.09
C LEU A 85 6.54 -13.50 -6.17
N GLN A 86 6.68 -14.80 -6.38
CA GLN A 86 7.55 -15.38 -7.41
C GLN A 86 7.08 -15.05 -8.85
N LYS A 87 5.81 -14.69 -9.04
CA LYS A 87 5.27 -14.25 -10.33
C LYS A 87 5.63 -12.80 -10.66
N LEU A 88 6.17 -12.02 -9.70
CA LEU A 88 6.45 -10.60 -9.86
C LEU A 88 7.85 -10.38 -10.44
N SER A 89 7.92 -9.43 -11.37
CA SER A 89 9.15 -8.89 -11.93
C SER A 89 9.39 -7.45 -11.46
N ILE A 90 10.58 -6.91 -11.70
CA ILE A 90 10.86 -5.49 -11.46
C ILE A 90 9.93 -4.57 -12.27
N SER A 91 9.56 -4.97 -13.49
CA SER A 91 8.59 -4.22 -14.29
C SER A 91 7.24 -4.11 -13.60
N ASP A 92 6.76 -5.20 -12.97
CA ASP A 92 5.51 -5.19 -12.21
C ASP A 92 5.58 -4.23 -11.01
N VAL A 93 6.74 -4.15 -10.34
CA VAL A 93 6.96 -3.20 -9.24
C VAL A 93 6.90 -1.74 -9.73
N ILE A 94 7.54 -1.45 -10.87
CA ILE A 94 7.48 -0.12 -11.50
C ILE A 94 6.03 0.24 -11.86
N ASP A 95 5.28 -0.69 -12.41
CA ASP A 95 3.87 -0.49 -12.74
C ASP A 95 3.01 -0.27 -11.50
N ALA A 96 3.29 -0.98 -10.40
CA ALA A 96 2.61 -0.75 -9.13
C ALA A 96 2.85 0.67 -8.59
N VAL A 97 4.07 1.18 -8.69
CA VAL A 97 4.40 2.58 -8.32
C VAL A 97 3.58 3.55 -9.15
N LYS A 98 3.56 3.42 -10.48
CA LYS A 98 2.80 4.31 -11.38
C LYS A 98 1.30 4.27 -11.13
N ARG A 99 0.71 3.07 -10.93
CA ARG A 99 -0.72 2.92 -10.63
C ARG A 99 -1.07 3.54 -9.28
N SER A 100 -0.19 3.42 -8.29
CA SER A 100 -0.36 4.04 -6.97
C SER A 100 -0.34 5.56 -7.06
N GLU A 101 0.61 6.14 -7.78
CA GLU A 101 0.68 7.58 -8.03
C GLU A 101 -0.61 8.10 -8.72
N THR A 102 -1.10 7.36 -9.71
CA THR A 102 -2.37 7.69 -10.39
C THR A 102 -3.56 7.69 -9.43
N ILE A 103 -3.63 6.73 -8.50
CA ILE A 103 -4.66 6.69 -7.45
C ILE A 103 -4.58 7.94 -6.57
N MET A 104 -3.39 8.28 -6.09
CA MET A 104 -3.19 9.41 -5.18
C MET A 104 -3.50 10.74 -5.86
N LYS A 105 -3.10 10.92 -7.12
CA LYS A 105 -3.45 12.09 -7.92
C LYS A 105 -4.96 12.22 -8.12
N ARG A 106 -5.65 11.12 -8.42
CA ARG A 106 -7.11 11.10 -8.53
C ARG A 106 -7.80 11.46 -7.22
N ASN A 107 -7.27 11.03 -6.08
CA ASN A 107 -7.81 11.39 -4.77
C ASN A 107 -7.72 12.91 -4.53
N GLU A 108 -6.62 13.53 -4.92
CA GLU A 108 -6.44 14.99 -4.88
C GLU A 108 -7.43 15.68 -5.83
N GLU A 109 -7.55 15.23 -7.08
CA GLU A 109 -8.48 15.76 -8.08
C GLU A 109 -9.95 15.62 -7.65
N ASN A 110 -10.29 14.56 -6.92
CA ASN A 110 -11.62 14.34 -6.34
C ASN A 110 -11.88 15.22 -5.10
N GLY A 111 -10.91 16.01 -4.65
CA GLY A 111 -11.03 16.89 -3.50
C GLY A 111 -11.05 16.15 -2.16
N TYR A 112 -10.51 14.93 -2.10
CA TYR A 112 -10.37 14.22 -0.83
C TYR A 112 -9.40 14.96 0.09
N LYS A 113 -9.73 14.98 1.38
CA LYS A 113 -8.97 15.75 2.35
C LYS A 113 -7.78 14.96 2.90
N LEU A 114 -6.56 15.38 2.52
CA LEU A 114 -5.35 14.84 3.11
C LEU A 114 -5.33 15.13 4.63
N GLN A 115 -5.21 14.08 5.40
CA GLN A 115 -5.10 14.16 6.86
C GLN A 115 -3.64 14.36 7.25
N HIS A 116 -3.42 15.16 8.28
CA HIS A 116 -2.11 15.39 8.89
C HIS A 116 -2.17 14.96 10.35
N TYR A 117 -1.32 14.02 10.73
CA TYR A 117 -1.24 13.57 12.12
C TYR A 117 0.22 13.25 12.50
N LYS A 118 0.73 13.91 13.52
CA LYS A 118 2.11 13.71 14.03
C LYS A 118 3.21 13.86 12.97
N GLY A 119 2.96 14.65 11.91
CA GLY A 119 3.88 14.84 10.79
C GLY A 119 3.71 13.83 9.64
N TYR A 120 2.78 12.90 9.75
CA TYR A 120 2.44 11.94 8.71
C TYR A 120 1.18 12.34 7.95
N ASN A 121 1.15 12.07 6.64
CA ASN A 121 0.06 12.41 5.74
C ASN A 121 -0.61 11.14 5.21
N PHE A 122 -1.94 11.11 5.18
CA PHE A 122 -2.71 10.00 4.64
C PHE A 122 -4.14 10.41 4.27
N TYR A 123 -4.78 9.66 3.37
CA TYR A 123 -6.21 9.80 3.11
C TYR A 123 -7.01 8.78 3.93
N LYS A 124 -8.19 9.18 4.41
CA LYS A 124 -9.16 8.26 5.05
C LYS A 124 -9.91 7.42 4.03
N GLU A 125 -10.09 7.99 2.85
CA GLU A 125 -10.78 7.35 1.72
C GLU A 125 -9.90 6.26 1.12
N ASN A 126 -10.53 5.24 0.54
CA ASN A 126 -9.83 4.20 -0.20
C ASN A 126 -10.33 4.14 -1.67
N PRO A 127 -9.51 3.70 -2.60
CA PRO A 127 -8.11 3.30 -2.40
C PRO A 127 -7.18 4.50 -2.15
N SER A 128 -6.22 4.35 -1.23
CA SER A 128 -5.14 5.30 -1.04
C SER A 128 -3.90 4.61 -0.44
N LEU A 129 -2.71 5.06 -0.76
CA LEU A 129 -1.49 4.42 -0.27
C LEU A 129 -0.27 5.34 -0.44
N SER A 130 0.75 5.16 0.42
CA SER A 130 2.04 5.85 0.31
C SER A 130 3.25 4.92 0.27
N ILE A 131 3.06 3.61 0.37
CA ILE A 131 4.17 2.64 0.26
C ILE A 131 4.95 2.79 -1.04
N TRP A 132 4.30 3.22 -2.11
CA TRP A 132 4.90 3.43 -3.43
C TRP A 132 6.00 4.50 -3.44
N GLU A 133 5.93 5.51 -2.57
CA GLU A 133 6.94 6.57 -2.46
C GLU A 133 8.28 5.98 -2.00
N ILE A 134 8.24 5.10 -1.00
CA ILE A 134 9.43 4.43 -0.46
C ILE A 134 10.02 3.49 -1.53
N ILE A 135 9.18 2.71 -2.18
CA ILE A 135 9.60 1.77 -3.23
C ILE A 135 10.16 2.53 -4.45
N GLY A 136 9.49 3.60 -4.88
CA GLY A 136 9.96 4.47 -5.97
C GLY A 136 11.34 5.04 -5.67
N LYS A 137 11.56 5.52 -4.44
CA LYS A 137 12.88 6.01 -4.01
C LYS A 137 13.95 4.92 -4.09
N ILE A 138 13.65 3.71 -3.63
CA ILE A 138 14.58 2.57 -3.72
C ILE A 138 14.92 2.27 -5.18
N LEU A 139 13.92 2.21 -6.07
CA LEU A 139 14.14 1.97 -7.51
C LEU A 139 15.03 3.04 -8.14
N PHE A 140 14.84 4.30 -7.75
CA PHE A 140 15.66 5.42 -8.21
C PHE A 140 17.10 5.32 -7.68
N GLU A 141 17.31 5.10 -6.40
CA GLU A 141 18.63 4.98 -5.78
C GLU A 141 19.42 3.77 -6.30
N CYS A 142 18.72 2.69 -6.68
CA CYS A 142 19.30 1.53 -7.34
C CYS A 142 19.58 1.73 -8.85
N GLY A 143 19.25 2.91 -9.41
CA GLY A 143 19.44 3.21 -10.83
C GLY A 143 18.51 2.43 -11.78
N ILE A 144 17.42 1.84 -11.24
CA ILE A 144 16.46 1.07 -12.01
C ILE A 144 15.52 2.01 -12.80
N VAL A 145 15.17 3.14 -12.20
CA VAL A 145 14.41 4.23 -12.86
C VAL A 145 15.22 5.52 -12.83
N ARG A 146 14.99 6.39 -13.84
CA ARG A 146 15.76 7.65 -14.00
C ARG A 146 15.10 8.86 -13.35
N SER A 147 13.82 8.76 -13.04
CA SER A 147 13.03 9.79 -12.35
C SER A 147 11.90 9.12 -11.56
N LEU A 148 11.48 9.78 -10.52
CA LEU A 148 10.26 9.47 -9.76
C LEU A 148 9.15 10.37 -10.24
#